data_6ca5867fdb3a5fe27829f82293a62bf9
#
_entry.id   6ca5867fdb3a5fe27829f82293a62bf9
#
_cell.length_a   1.000
_cell.length_b   1.000
_cell.length_c   1.000
_cell.angle_alpha   90.00
_cell.angle_beta   90.00
_cell.angle_gamma   90.00
#
_symmetry.space_group_name_H-M   'P 1'
#
loop_
_entity.id
_entity.type
_entity.pdbx_description
1 polymer ?
#
loop_
_entity_poly.entity_id
_entity_poly.type
_entity_poly.pdbx_seq_one_letter_code
_entity_poly.pdbx_strand_id
1 'polypeptide(L)'
;MRWASAKRIGKFPLQTCGEWFISDTRFGPMVHARLGIAEENSGKLVTLVRREAKTLAESKNIDLILTDGAPGVGCPVIASIGGADAVLVVTEPTVSGVHDMERVIQLADFFKTRAVVCVNKYDLNQEKAREVEDFAIQKGVAFLGRIPFDPIFTKAMVQGRNIFEYDPGSEACRAVGQIWEKIKNKIIS
;
A
#
# COMPACT_ATOMS: atom_id res chain seq x y z
N MET A 1 -5.32 -8.71 -22.00
CA MET A 1 -5.52 -8.67 -20.54
C MET A 1 -7.01 -8.91 -20.27
N ARG A 2 -7.40 -10.10 -19.78
CA ARG A 2 -8.78 -10.34 -19.34
C ARG A 2 -8.89 -9.79 -17.92
N TRP A 3 -9.46 -8.63 -17.76
CA TRP A 3 -9.90 -8.17 -16.45
C TRP A 3 -10.97 -9.14 -15.95
N ALA A 4 -10.79 -9.60 -14.72
CA ALA A 4 -11.82 -10.39 -14.07
C ALA A 4 -13.15 -9.62 -14.10
N SER A 5 -14.25 -10.34 -14.21
CA SER A 5 -15.60 -9.77 -14.24
C SER A 5 -15.83 -8.93 -12.99
N ALA A 6 -15.76 -7.61 -13.13
CA ALA A 6 -16.06 -6.70 -12.05
C ALA A 6 -17.57 -6.53 -11.94
N LYS A 7 -18.18 -6.93 -10.82
CA LYS A 7 -19.59 -6.69 -10.54
C LYS A 7 -19.72 -5.34 -9.83
N ARG A 8 -20.38 -4.37 -10.48
CA ARG A 8 -20.75 -3.11 -9.81
C ARG A 8 -21.77 -3.40 -8.71
N ILE A 9 -21.48 -3.06 -7.46
CA ILE A 9 -22.33 -3.40 -6.31
C ILE A 9 -23.10 -2.20 -5.78
N GLY A 10 -22.65 -0.96 -6.00
CA GLY A 10 -23.41 0.19 -5.52
C GLY A 10 -22.99 1.54 -6.04
N LYS A 11 -23.91 2.50 -5.91
CA LYS A 11 -23.68 3.94 -6.05
C LYS A 11 -23.73 4.58 -4.67
N PHE A 12 -22.90 5.57 -4.41
CA PHE A 12 -22.94 6.34 -3.19
C PHE A 12 -24.12 7.35 -3.24
N PRO A 13 -25.07 7.37 -2.28
CA PRO A 13 -26.39 7.99 -2.49
C PRO A 13 -26.52 9.48 -2.19
N LEU A 14 -25.45 10.27 -2.11
CA LEU A 14 -25.53 11.73 -1.91
C LEU A 14 -24.63 12.46 -2.89
N GLN A 15 -25.11 12.69 -4.10
CA GLN A 15 -24.33 13.06 -5.29
C GLN A 15 -23.36 11.93 -5.65
N THR A 16 -23.39 11.45 -6.86
CA THR A 16 -22.65 10.27 -7.32
C THR A 16 -21.14 10.50 -7.28
N CYS A 17 -20.55 10.53 -6.07
CA CYS A 17 -19.11 10.79 -5.85
C CYS A 17 -18.21 9.65 -6.34
N GLY A 18 -18.77 8.50 -6.72
CA GLY A 18 -18.02 7.38 -7.24
C GLY A 18 -18.81 6.08 -7.31
N GLU A 19 -18.17 5.09 -7.87
CA GLU A 19 -18.69 3.73 -7.95
C GLU A 19 -17.67 2.80 -7.29
N TRP A 20 -18.15 1.75 -6.61
CA TRP A 20 -17.29 0.72 -6.04
C TRP A 20 -17.65 -0.66 -6.56
N PHE A 21 -16.66 -1.55 -6.56
CA PHE A 21 -16.72 -2.83 -7.23
C PHE A 21 -16.08 -3.92 -6.38
N ILE A 22 -16.54 -5.15 -6.55
CA ILE A 22 -15.80 -6.35 -6.16
C ILE A 22 -15.41 -7.08 -7.45
N SER A 23 -14.12 -7.38 -7.58
CA SER A 23 -13.56 -8.13 -8.70
C SER A 23 -12.89 -9.38 -8.18
N ASP A 24 -13.11 -10.50 -8.85
CA ASP A 24 -12.32 -11.71 -8.61
C ASP A 24 -11.02 -11.62 -9.41
N THR A 25 -9.90 -11.77 -8.74
CA THR A 25 -8.57 -11.79 -9.37
C THR A 25 -7.90 -13.14 -9.16
N ARG A 26 -6.80 -13.41 -9.89
CA ARG A 26 -6.02 -14.63 -9.69
C ARG A 26 -5.33 -14.73 -8.33
N PHE A 27 -5.32 -13.63 -7.55
CA PHE A 27 -4.73 -13.57 -6.21
C PHE A 27 -5.78 -13.50 -5.10
N GLY A 28 -7.06 -13.52 -5.45
CA GLY A 28 -8.16 -13.40 -4.52
C GLY A 28 -9.09 -12.23 -4.86
N PRO A 29 -10.11 -11.98 -4.03
CA PRO A 29 -11.06 -10.90 -4.27
C PRO A 29 -10.40 -9.53 -4.06
N MET A 30 -10.79 -8.56 -4.88
CA MET A 30 -10.34 -7.17 -4.79
C MET A 30 -11.55 -6.25 -4.68
N VAL A 31 -11.61 -5.48 -3.60
CA VAL A 31 -12.58 -4.39 -3.45
C VAL A 31 -11.92 -3.10 -3.88
N HIS A 32 -12.50 -2.41 -4.83
CA HIS A 32 -11.94 -1.17 -5.38
C HIS A 32 -13.02 -0.18 -5.76
N ALA A 33 -12.62 1.06 -6.02
CA ALA A 33 -13.53 2.13 -6.38
C ALA A 33 -12.99 2.99 -7.51
N ARG A 34 -13.91 3.70 -8.18
CA ARG A 34 -13.61 4.75 -9.14
C ARG A 34 -14.27 6.03 -8.67
N LEU A 35 -13.47 7.08 -8.46
CA LEU A 35 -13.97 8.43 -8.23
C LEU A 35 -14.60 9.00 -9.52
N GLY A 36 -15.67 9.75 -9.36
CA GLY A 36 -16.23 10.61 -10.40
C GLY A 36 -15.30 11.80 -10.70
N ILE A 37 -15.52 12.48 -11.82
CA ILE A 37 -14.73 13.66 -12.21
C ILE A 37 -15.04 14.80 -11.23
N ALA A 38 -14.00 15.46 -10.69
CA ALA A 38 -14.06 16.61 -9.78
C ALA A 38 -14.70 16.39 -8.40
N GLU A 39 -14.56 15.21 -7.81
CA GLU A 39 -15.19 14.89 -6.52
C GLU A 39 -14.18 14.93 -5.35
N GLU A 40 -14.53 15.68 -4.29
CA GLU A 40 -13.67 15.92 -3.12
C GLU A 40 -13.78 14.85 -2.00
N ASN A 41 -14.64 13.84 -2.14
CA ASN A 41 -14.95 12.88 -1.07
C ASN A 41 -14.11 11.58 -1.09
N SER A 42 -12.84 11.65 -1.48
CA SER A 42 -11.95 10.49 -1.59
C SER A 42 -11.78 9.72 -0.26
N GLY A 43 -11.71 10.41 0.88
CA GLY A 43 -11.61 9.75 2.19
C GLY A 43 -12.82 8.89 2.57
N LYS A 44 -14.03 9.36 2.26
CA LYS A 44 -15.26 8.57 2.50
C LYS A 44 -15.32 7.33 1.61
N LEU A 45 -14.85 7.44 0.37
CA LEU A 45 -14.79 6.32 -0.56
C LEU A 45 -13.79 5.26 -0.10
N VAL A 46 -12.61 5.67 0.38
CA VAL A 46 -11.62 4.76 0.98
C VAL A 46 -12.20 4.05 2.20
N THR A 47 -12.88 4.78 3.09
CA THR A 47 -13.54 4.18 4.27
C THR A 47 -14.58 3.13 3.84
N LEU A 48 -15.39 3.41 2.82
CA LEU A 48 -16.37 2.46 2.28
C LEU A 48 -15.68 1.20 1.74
N VAL A 49 -14.69 1.37 0.85
CA VAL A 49 -13.95 0.24 0.25
C VAL A 49 -13.33 -0.65 1.33
N ARG A 50 -12.72 -0.07 2.35
CA ARG A 50 -12.13 -0.83 3.47
C ARG A 50 -13.17 -1.57 4.29
N ARG A 51 -14.32 -0.94 4.57
CA ARG A 51 -15.43 -1.61 5.27
C ARG A 51 -15.94 -2.81 4.48
N GLU A 52 -16.18 -2.64 3.19
CA GLU A 52 -16.65 -3.72 2.32
C GLU A 52 -15.59 -4.84 2.17
N ALA A 53 -14.29 -4.48 2.12
CA ALA A 53 -13.20 -5.45 2.12
C ALA A 53 -13.18 -6.27 3.42
N LYS A 54 -13.40 -5.64 4.58
CA LYS A 54 -13.49 -6.33 5.87
C LYS A 54 -14.67 -7.30 5.92
N THR A 55 -15.86 -6.85 5.54
CA THR A 55 -17.05 -7.71 5.47
C THR A 55 -16.84 -8.90 4.54
N LEU A 56 -16.19 -8.68 3.39
CA LEU A 56 -15.88 -9.75 2.44
C LEU A 56 -14.86 -10.74 3.01
N ALA A 57 -13.81 -10.25 3.68
CA ALA A 57 -12.79 -11.07 4.31
C ALA A 57 -13.40 -11.96 5.41
N GLU A 58 -14.23 -11.39 6.29
CA GLU A 58 -14.94 -12.12 7.33
C GLU A 58 -15.84 -13.21 6.73
N SER A 59 -16.58 -12.91 5.65
CA SER A 59 -17.49 -13.88 5.02
C SER A 59 -16.76 -15.02 4.30
N LYS A 60 -15.50 -14.82 3.91
CA LYS A 60 -14.69 -15.80 3.18
C LYS A 60 -13.56 -16.42 4.02
N ASN A 61 -13.49 -16.10 5.33
CA ASN A 61 -12.40 -16.51 6.23
C ASN A 61 -11.02 -16.16 5.66
N ILE A 62 -10.83 -14.89 5.26
CA ILE A 62 -9.56 -14.36 4.75
C ILE A 62 -8.88 -13.60 5.88
N ASP A 63 -7.67 -14.01 6.24
CA ASP A 63 -6.94 -13.50 7.41
C ASP A 63 -6.20 -12.20 7.15
N LEU A 64 -5.95 -11.83 5.90
CA LEU A 64 -5.17 -10.66 5.54
C LEU A 64 -5.91 -9.76 4.55
N ILE A 65 -5.99 -8.48 4.87
CA ILE A 65 -6.43 -7.41 3.97
C ILE A 65 -5.25 -6.51 3.67
N LEU A 66 -4.86 -6.44 2.41
CA LEU A 66 -3.83 -5.51 1.93
C LEU A 66 -4.52 -4.30 1.27
N THR A 67 -4.27 -3.11 1.81
CA THR A 67 -4.81 -1.86 1.27
C THR A 67 -3.72 -1.08 0.53
N ASP A 68 -3.93 -0.77 -0.74
CA ASP A 68 -3.09 0.16 -1.49
C ASP A 68 -3.45 1.59 -1.04
N GLY A 69 -2.52 2.24 -0.35
CA GLY A 69 -2.71 3.56 0.25
C GLY A 69 -2.40 4.68 -0.75
N ALA A 70 -3.12 5.78 -0.65
CA ALA A 70 -2.82 6.99 -1.41
C ALA A 70 -1.49 7.63 -0.96
N PRO A 71 -0.80 8.37 -1.83
CA PRO A 71 0.38 9.14 -1.43
C PRO A 71 0.03 10.36 -0.58
N GLY A 72 1.03 10.85 0.16
CA GLY A 72 0.92 12.05 1.00
C GLY A 72 0.26 11.81 2.34
N VAL A 73 -0.45 12.81 2.88
CA VAL A 73 -1.07 12.80 4.23
C VAL A 73 -2.50 13.33 4.26
N GLY A 74 -3.16 13.37 3.12
CA GLY A 74 -4.54 13.86 2.98
C GLY A 74 -5.60 12.90 3.54
N CYS A 75 -6.87 13.30 3.42
CA CYS A 75 -8.01 12.51 3.90
C CYS A 75 -8.02 11.04 3.45
N PRO A 76 -7.61 10.68 2.21
CA PRO A 76 -7.55 9.27 1.81
C PRO A 76 -6.52 8.46 2.61
N VAL A 77 -5.36 9.08 2.95
CA VAL A 77 -4.32 8.42 3.76
C VAL A 77 -4.80 8.22 5.19
N ILE A 78 -5.44 9.25 5.78
CA ILE A 78 -6.07 9.17 7.09
C ILE A 78 -7.09 8.01 7.13
N ALA A 79 -7.95 7.94 6.10
CA ALA A 79 -8.93 6.87 5.98
C ALA A 79 -8.30 5.48 5.75
N SER A 80 -7.12 5.41 5.15
CA SER A 80 -6.38 4.15 4.94
C SER A 80 -5.68 3.67 6.22
N ILE A 81 -5.15 4.58 7.04
CA ILE A 81 -4.43 4.25 8.28
C ILE A 81 -5.39 3.94 9.42
N GLY A 82 -6.46 4.73 9.57
CA GLY A 82 -7.40 4.56 10.66
C GLY A 82 -8.00 3.15 10.72
N GLY A 83 -7.74 2.42 11.81
CA GLY A 83 -8.20 1.04 11.99
C GLY A 83 -7.46 -0.01 11.17
N ALA A 84 -6.27 0.27 10.67
CA ALA A 84 -5.33 -0.72 10.17
C ALA A 84 -4.48 -1.25 11.34
N ASP A 85 -4.08 -2.52 11.29
CA ASP A 85 -3.19 -3.12 12.30
C ASP A 85 -1.75 -2.63 12.11
N ALA A 86 -1.36 -2.37 10.87
CA ALA A 86 -0.05 -1.83 10.53
C ALA A 86 -0.06 -1.03 9.22
N VAL A 87 0.94 -0.16 9.08
CA VAL A 87 1.22 0.63 7.87
C VAL A 87 2.64 0.35 7.41
N LEU A 88 2.80 -0.12 6.18
CA LEU A 88 4.08 -0.13 5.49
C LEU A 88 4.27 1.20 4.75
N VAL A 89 5.20 2.00 5.20
CA VAL A 89 5.60 3.24 4.53
C VAL A 89 6.70 2.91 3.51
N VAL A 90 6.36 3.03 2.24
CA VAL A 90 7.30 2.87 1.12
C VAL A 90 7.72 4.25 0.67
N THR A 91 8.98 4.62 0.91
CA THR A 91 9.50 5.95 0.54
C THR A 91 10.61 5.84 -0.50
N GLU A 92 10.86 6.93 -1.22
CA GLU A 92 12.00 7.07 -2.13
C GLU A 92 13.09 7.94 -1.48
N PRO A 93 14.38 7.78 -1.86
CA PRO A 93 15.50 8.51 -1.27
C PRO A 93 15.59 9.94 -1.84
N THR A 94 14.55 10.74 -1.56
CA THR A 94 14.42 12.15 -1.96
C THR A 94 14.11 13.01 -0.74
N VAL A 95 14.33 14.32 -0.83
CA VAL A 95 13.99 15.26 0.25
C VAL A 95 12.50 15.21 0.56
N SER A 96 11.64 15.21 -0.47
CA SER A 96 10.19 15.08 -0.29
C SER A 96 9.79 13.72 0.30
N GLY A 97 10.45 12.63 -0.13
CA GLY A 97 10.18 11.29 0.39
C GLY A 97 10.45 11.16 1.88
N VAL A 98 11.57 11.71 2.36
CA VAL A 98 11.90 11.75 3.81
C VAL A 98 10.84 12.54 4.57
N HIS A 99 10.48 13.74 4.10
CA HIS A 99 9.50 14.60 4.74
C HIS A 99 8.09 13.96 4.78
N ASP A 100 7.65 13.36 3.68
CA ASP A 100 6.34 12.71 3.64
C ASP A 100 6.32 11.45 4.51
N MET A 101 7.40 10.67 4.53
CA MET A 101 7.54 9.54 5.45
C MET A 101 7.39 9.97 6.90
N GLU A 102 8.07 11.04 7.32
CA GLU A 102 7.96 11.57 8.68
C GLU A 102 6.52 11.89 9.05
N ARG A 103 5.80 12.57 8.17
CA ARG A 103 4.38 12.94 8.39
C ARG A 103 3.47 11.73 8.46
N VAL A 104 3.71 10.70 7.63
CA VAL A 104 2.92 9.45 7.68
C VAL A 104 3.20 8.68 8.97
N ILE A 105 4.45 8.64 9.45
CA ILE A 105 4.80 8.01 10.74
C ILE A 105 4.09 8.74 11.89
N GLN A 106 4.11 10.09 11.93
CA GLN A 106 3.39 10.87 12.93
C GLN A 106 1.88 10.60 12.90
N LEU A 107 1.31 10.48 11.71
CA LEU A 107 -0.10 10.15 11.54
C LEU A 107 -0.42 8.74 12.03
N ALA A 108 0.43 7.76 11.75
CA ALA A 108 0.28 6.39 12.24
C ALA A 108 0.34 6.34 13.78
N ASP A 109 1.27 7.08 14.39
CA ASP A 109 1.37 7.20 15.84
C ASP A 109 0.12 7.82 16.46
N PHE A 110 -0.42 8.88 15.86
CA PHE A 110 -1.69 9.50 16.29
C PHE A 110 -2.84 8.48 16.32
N PHE A 111 -2.92 7.59 15.32
CA PHE A 111 -3.93 6.53 15.26
C PHE A 111 -3.55 5.27 16.06
N LYS A 112 -2.39 5.26 16.72
CA LYS A 112 -1.82 4.09 17.41
C LYS A 112 -1.68 2.88 16.48
N THR A 113 -1.45 3.15 15.20
CA THR A 113 -1.23 2.13 14.17
C THR A 113 0.27 1.89 14.05
N ARG A 114 0.68 0.64 14.04
CA ARG A 114 2.08 0.27 13.93
C ARG A 114 2.65 0.67 12.57
N ALA A 115 3.68 1.52 12.53
CA ALA A 115 4.38 1.87 11.30
C ALA A 115 5.64 1.02 11.13
N VAL A 116 5.92 0.64 9.89
CA VAL A 116 7.19 0.04 9.45
C VAL A 116 7.61 0.71 8.13
N VAL A 117 8.90 0.77 7.84
CA VAL A 117 9.45 1.56 6.72
C VAL A 117 10.31 0.69 5.81
N CYS A 118 10.24 0.91 4.51
CA CYS A 118 11.24 0.48 3.54
C CYS A 118 11.56 1.59 2.54
N VAL A 119 12.75 1.55 1.96
CA VAL A 119 13.20 2.48 0.92
C VAL A 119 13.12 1.81 -0.43
N ASN A 120 12.38 2.40 -1.36
CA ASN A 120 12.33 2.02 -2.76
C ASN A 120 13.36 2.82 -3.57
N LYS A 121 13.97 2.21 -4.59
CA LYS A 121 14.97 2.83 -5.47
C LYS A 121 16.17 3.40 -4.69
N TYR A 122 16.62 2.67 -3.65
CA TYR A 122 17.64 3.15 -2.72
C TYR A 122 18.95 3.56 -3.38
N ASP A 123 19.28 2.95 -4.49
CA ASP A 123 20.51 3.12 -5.27
C ASP A 123 20.56 4.43 -6.06
N LEU A 124 19.42 5.11 -6.26
CA LEU A 124 19.38 6.42 -6.89
C LEU A 124 20.00 7.52 -6.02
N ASN A 125 19.94 7.38 -4.69
CA ASN A 125 20.60 8.26 -3.73
C ASN A 125 20.85 7.51 -2.42
N GLN A 126 22.04 6.92 -2.30
CA GLN A 126 22.40 6.10 -1.15
C GLN A 126 22.53 6.90 0.16
N GLU A 127 22.91 8.17 0.08
CA GLU A 127 23.00 9.04 1.25
C GLU A 127 21.61 9.30 1.84
N LYS A 128 20.66 9.69 1.00
CA LYS A 128 19.26 9.87 1.42
C LYS A 128 18.61 8.56 1.87
N ALA A 129 18.97 7.44 1.27
CA ALA A 129 18.50 6.13 1.71
C ALA A 129 18.98 5.80 3.14
N ARG A 130 20.20 6.19 3.51
CA ARG A 130 20.72 6.06 4.88
C ARG A 130 19.99 7.01 5.84
N GLU A 131 19.74 8.27 5.45
CA GLU A 131 18.97 9.20 6.27
C GLU A 131 17.58 8.64 6.62
N VAL A 132 16.89 7.99 5.67
CA VAL A 132 15.61 7.33 5.93
C VAL A 132 15.73 6.22 6.96
N GLU A 133 16.76 5.39 6.85
CA GLU A 133 17.01 4.30 7.80
C GLU A 133 17.33 4.84 9.19
N ASP A 134 18.26 5.80 9.28
CA ASP A 134 18.66 6.44 10.55
C ASP A 134 17.46 7.12 11.23
N PHE A 135 16.64 7.82 10.45
CA PHE A 135 15.43 8.44 10.96
C PHE A 135 14.45 7.39 11.53
N ALA A 136 14.20 6.30 10.79
CA ALA A 136 13.33 5.23 11.28
C ALA A 136 13.85 4.64 12.60
N ILE A 137 15.15 4.37 12.68
CA ILE A 137 15.80 3.84 13.90
C ILE A 137 15.65 4.84 15.07
N GLN A 138 15.93 6.14 14.85
CA GLN A 138 15.80 7.18 15.87
C GLN A 138 14.37 7.31 16.41
N LYS A 139 13.38 7.10 15.57
CA LYS A 139 11.96 7.14 15.95
C LYS A 139 11.45 5.79 16.52
N GLY A 140 12.29 4.78 16.62
CA GLY A 140 11.88 3.45 17.08
C GLY A 140 10.96 2.72 16.10
N VAL A 141 10.94 3.15 14.83
CA VAL A 141 10.15 2.53 13.77
C VAL A 141 10.99 1.45 13.07
N ALA A 142 10.40 0.28 12.85
CA ALA A 142 11.13 -0.84 12.25
C ALA A 142 11.44 -0.55 10.77
N PHE A 143 12.73 -0.54 10.44
CA PHE A 143 13.21 -0.49 9.06
C PHE A 143 13.28 -1.92 8.50
N LEU A 144 12.56 -2.18 7.41
CA LEU A 144 12.42 -3.52 6.85
C LEU A 144 13.43 -3.84 5.76
N GLY A 145 13.91 -2.82 5.03
CA GLY A 145 14.90 -3.04 3.99
C GLY A 145 14.86 -2.02 2.86
N ARG A 146 15.62 -2.32 1.82
CA ARG A 146 15.86 -1.47 0.66
C ARG A 146 15.51 -2.23 -0.60
N ILE A 147 14.82 -1.60 -1.54
CA ILE A 147 14.47 -2.15 -2.86
C ILE A 147 15.26 -1.37 -3.90
N PRO A 148 16.04 -2.02 -4.79
CA PRO A 148 16.78 -1.32 -5.84
C PRO A 148 15.83 -0.75 -6.90
N PHE A 149 16.31 0.24 -7.63
CA PHE A 149 15.69 0.64 -8.90
C PHE A 149 15.90 -0.50 -9.91
N ASP A 150 14.80 -1.06 -10.40
CA ASP A 150 14.86 -2.13 -11.38
C ASP A 150 13.75 -1.95 -12.44
N PRO A 151 14.10 -1.87 -13.74
CA PRO A 151 13.13 -1.83 -14.83
C PRO A 151 12.19 -3.04 -14.89
N ILE A 152 12.48 -4.09 -14.14
CA ILE A 152 11.65 -5.31 -14.08
C ILE A 152 10.22 -5.01 -13.64
N PHE A 153 10.01 -4.04 -12.73
CA PHE A 153 8.67 -3.64 -12.30
C PHE A 153 7.83 -3.17 -13.49
N THR A 154 8.38 -2.28 -14.33
CA THR A 154 7.70 -1.79 -15.53
C THR A 154 7.50 -2.90 -16.57
N LYS A 155 8.53 -3.74 -16.79
CA LYS A 155 8.44 -4.84 -17.75
C LYS A 155 7.38 -5.87 -17.36
N ALA A 156 7.31 -6.24 -16.08
CA ALA A 156 6.30 -7.14 -15.56
C ALA A 156 4.90 -6.54 -15.67
N MET A 157 4.74 -5.27 -15.28
CA MET A 157 3.46 -4.54 -15.35
C MET A 157 2.92 -4.47 -16.79
N VAL A 158 3.75 -4.18 -17.80
CA VAL A 158 3.35 -4.15 -19.21
C VAL A 158 2.82 -5.50 -19.67
N GLN A 159 3.34 -6.61 -19.13
CA GLN A 159 2.86 -7.96 -19.42
C GLN A 159 1.68 -8.40 -18.53
N GLY A 160 1.21 -7.54 -17.61
CA GLY A 160 0.16 -7.88 -16.66
C GLY A 160 0.56 -8.96 -15.66
N ARG A 161 1.85 -9.05 -15.35
CA ARG A 161 2.45 -9.98 -14.39
C ARG A 161 3.03 -9.20 -13.22
N ASN A 162 3.12 -9.83 -12.05
CA ASN A 162 3.94 -9.28 -10.97
C ASN A 162 5.42 -9.70 -11.16
N ILE A 163 6.34 -9.12 -10.38
CA ILE A 163 7.77 -9.39 -10.51
C ILE A 163 8.12 -10.85 -10.17
N PHE A 164 7.40 -11.48 -9.24
CA PHE A 164 7.61 -12.88 -8.85
C PHE A 164 7.20 -13.86 -9.95
N GLU A 165 6.22 -13.47 -10.78
CA GLU A 165 5.82 -14.27 -11.96
C GLU A 165 6.71 -13.98 -13.17
N TYR A 166 7.31 -12.78 -13.24
CA TYR A 166 8.09 -12.34 -14.39
C TYR A 166 9.54 -12.82 -14.32
N ASP A 167 10.22 -12.52 -13.21
CA ASP A 167 11.61 -12.95 -12.95
C ASP A 167 11.83 -13.14 -11.43
N PRO A 168 11.52 -14.33 -10.90
CA PRO A 168 11.66 -14.60 -9.47
C PRO A 168 13.12 -14.56 -8.96
N GLY A 169 14.10 -14.64 -9.87
CA GLY A 169 15.52 -14.59 -9.57
C GLY A 169 16.11 -13.20 -9.45
N SER A 170 15.38 -12.14 -9.79
CA SER A 170 15.88 -10.77 -9.76
C SER A 170 16.23 -10.29 -8.35
N GLU A 171 17.11 -9.29 -8.25
CA GLU A 171 17.47 -8.65 -6.97
C GLU A 171 16.25 -7.97 -6.35
N ALA A 172 15.46 -7.27 -7.16
CA ALA A 172 14.23 -6.63 -6.71
C ALA A 172 13.24 -7.65 -6.11
N CYS A 173 13.08 -8.80 -6.73
CA CYS A 173 12.23 -9.87 -6.23
C CYS A 173 12.70 -10.39 -4.87
N ARG A 174 14.01 -10.65 -4.72
CA ARG A 174 14.60 -11.06 -3.44
C ARG A 174 14.39 -9.99 -2.35
N ALA A 175 14.62 -8.71 -2.68
CA ALA A 175 14.45 -7.61 -1.73
C ALA A 175 12.99 -7.49 -1.24
N VAL A 176 12.02 -7.53 -2.14
CA VAL A 176 10.60 -7.50 -1.78
C VAL A 176 10.21 -8.72 -0.96
N GLY A 177 10.71 -9.92 -1.32
CA GLY A 177 10.48 -11.15 -0.59
C GLY A 177 11.01 -11.08 0.86
N GLN A 178 12.22 -10.55 1.06
CA GLN A 178 12.81 -10.35 2.39
C GLN A 178 12.01 -9.36 3.24
N ILE A 179 11.52 -8.28 2.65
CA ILE A 179 10.64 -7.31 3.32
C ILE A 179 9.35 -8.01 3.76
N TRP A 180 8.75 -8.80 2.88
CA TRP A 180 7.54 -9.56 3.20
C TRP A 180 7.73 -10.54 4.35
N GLU A 181 8.84 -11.30 4.39
CA GLU A 181 9.15 -12.20 5.51
C GLU A 181 9.25 -11.43 6.83
N LYS A 182 9.89 -10.24 6.83
CA LYS A 182 9.98 -9.39 8.02
C LYS A 182 8.60 -8.86 8.46
N ILE A 183 7.70 -8.55 7.52
CA ILE A 183 6.31 -8.14 7.82
C ILE A 183 5.59 -9.30 8.49
N LYS A 184 5.63 -10.51 7.94
CA LYS A 184 5.01 -11.69 8.54
C LYS A 184 5.46 -11.88 9.98
N ASN A 185 6.76 -11.88 10.21
CA ASN A 185 7.33 -12.15 11.54
C ASN A 185 7.09 -11.03 12.57
N LYS A 186 6.89 -9.79 12.12
CA LYS A 186 6.77 -8.64 13.03
C LYS A 186 5.34 -8.19 13.25
N ILE A 187 4.42 -8.46 12.32
CA ILE A 187 3.09 -7.86 12.28
C ILE A 187 2.00 -8.92 12.32
N ILE A 188 2.18 -10.03 11.60
CA ILE A 188 1.12 -11.03 11.38
C ILE A 188 1.21 -12.20 12.37
N SER A 189 2.38 -12.45 12.94
CA SER A 189 2.61 -13.47 14.00
C SER A 189 2.24 -12.88 15.42
#